data_6dfa131ed82635da9d4b922b2c30ed5c
#
_entry.id   6dfa131ed82635da9d4b922b2c30ed5c
#
_cell.length_a   1.000
_cell.length_b   1.000
_cell.length_c   1.000
_cell.angle_alpha   90.00
_cell.angle_beta   90.00
_cell.angle_gamma   90.00
#
_symmetry.space_group_name_H-M   'P 1'
#
loop_
_entity.id
_entity.type
_entity.pdbx_description
1 polymer ?
#
loop_
_entity_poly.entity_id
_entity_poly.type
_entity_poly.pdbx_seq_one_letter_code
_entity_poly.pdbx_strand_id
1 'polypeptide(L)'
;QKYTDKILNAAGLPPECIFLASSLKEAKTLEKIKTLAPDAGLSVMFDYILDKTFLDLFPGGIFNLHPGYLPYNKGAFANVWAIVDQMPAGVTFHVIDEGVDTGAIITQKKVKIEPIDTGETLYRKLEKSGIALFKEAWPSVESRKFSLHPQNPNSGTIHKKSDVEQIDCIDPDKTYKARDLINLLRARTFPSYKGAYFEENGKKIYLELKLYYGDAS
;
A
#
# COMPACT_ATOMS: atom_id res chain seq x y z
N GLN A 1 16.16 -2.11 -2.25
CA GLN A 1 15.09 -1.09 -2.03
C GLN A 1 15.73 0.30 -1.94
N LYS A 2 15.04 1.35 -2.42
CA LYS A 2 15.57 2.73 -2.53
C LYS A 2 16.10 3.34 -1.22
N TYR A 3 15.66 2.85 -0.07
CA TYR A 3 16.00 3.39 1.24
C TYR A 3 16.65 2.37 2.19
N THR A 4 17.06 1.21 1.70
CA THR A 4 17.62 0.13 2.52
C THR A 4 18.74 0.61 3.43
N ASP A 5 19.75 1.28 2.88
CA ASP A 5 20.90 1.75 3.68
C ASP A 5 20.50 2.78 4.73
N LYS A 6 19.55 3.68 4.41
CA LYS A 6 19.02 4.66 5.39
C LYS A 6 18.26 3.98 6.51
N ILE A 7 17.48 2.95 6.21
CA ILE A 7 16.72 2.19 7.21
C ILE A 7 17.70 1.42 8.11
N LEU A 8 18.67 0.72 7.53
CA LEU A 8 19.66 -0.04 8.28
C LEU A 8 20.50 0.88 9.21
N ASN A 9 20.95 2.01 8.69
CA ASN A 9 21.69 2.98 9.48
C ASN A 9 20.85 3.59 10.61
N ALA A 10 19.57 3.89 10.35
CA ALA A 10 18.67 4.42 11.37
C ALA A 10 18.30 3.40 12.44
N ALA A 11 18.18 2.12 12.06
CA ALA A 11 17.86 1.03 12.97
C ALA A 11 19.01 0.70 13.93
N GLY A 12 20.26 0.92 13.50
CA GLY A 12 21.44 0.64 14.33
C GLY A 12 21.58 -0.82 14.76
N LEU A 13 20.96 -1.74 14.00
CA LEU A 13 20.94 -3.16 14.33
C LEU A 13 22.24 -3.85 13.90
N PRO A 14 22.73 -4.83 14.67
CA PRO A 14 23.86 -5.64 14.27
C PRO A 14 23.51 -6.51 13.05
N PRO A 15 24.49 -6.82 12.17
CA PRO A 15 24.23 -7.51 10.89
C PRO A 15 23.51 -8.86 11.04
N GLU A 16 23.72 -9.57 12.14
CA GLU A 16 23.05 -10.84 12.43
C GLU A 16 21.55 -10.73 12.71
N CYS A 17 21.07 -9.51 12.98
CA CYS A 17 19.64 -9.19 13.15
C CYS A 17 18.99 -8.68 11.86
N ILE A 18 19.70 -8.70 10.73
CA ILE A 18 19.21 -8.23 9.43
C ILE A 18 18.97 -9.43 8.53
N PHE A 19 17.74 -9.61 8.08
CA PHE A 19 17.33 -10.73 7.24
C PHE A 19 16.82 -10.22 5.89
N LEU A 20 17.16 -10.92 4.82
CA LEU A 20 16.58 -10.65 3.50
C LEU A 20 15.14 -11.18 3.46
N ALA A 21 14.24 -10.41 2.86
CA ALA A 21 12.85 -10.83 2.71
C ALA A 21 12.68 -12.18 1.96
N SER A 22 13.57 -12.46 1.00
CA SER A 22 13.60 -13.74 0.27
C SER A 22 13.94 -14.95 1.15
N SER A 23 14.63 -14.75 2.27
CA SER A 23 15.01 -15.83 3.18
C SER A 23 14.01 -16.10 4.31
N LEU A 24 12.93 -15.32 4.43
CA LEU A 24 11.98 -15.43 5.54
C LEU A 24 11.19 -16.75 5.57
N LYS A 25 11.25 -17.56 4.51
CA LYS A 25 10.66 -18.92 4.46
C LYS A 25 11.68 -20.03 4.74
N GLU A 26 12.95 -19.69 4.90
CA GLU A 26 13.99 -20.66 5.19
C GLU A 26 13.99 -21.05 6.67
N ALA A 27 14.00 -22.34 6.98
CA ALA A 27 13.98 -22.85 8.35
C ALA A 27 15.08 -22.22 9.24
N LYS A 28 16.30 -22.06 8.68
CA LYS A 28 17.43 -21.43 9.38
C LYS A 28 17.16 -19.97 9.75
N THR A 29 16.49 -19.23 8.89
CA THR A 29 16.13 -17.83 9.15
C THR A 29 15.03 -17.74 10.21
N LEU A 30 14.02 -18.60 10.12
CA LEU A 30 12.94 -18.67 11.11
C LEU A 30 13.46 -19.01 12.49
N GLU A 31 14.38 -19.99 12.63
CA GLU A 31 15.01 -20.33 13.90
C GLU A 31 15.83 -19.17 14.49
N LYS A 32 16.56 -18.43 13.66
CA LYS A 32 17.26 -17.23 14.12
C LYS A 32 16.30 -16.16 14.64
N ILE A 33 15.23 -15.86 13.90
CA ILE A 33 14.22 -14.90 14.33
C ILE A 33 13.56 -15.34 15.62
N LYS A 34 13.23 -16.65 15.75
CA LYS A 34 12.70 -17.23 16.96
C LYS A 34 13.63 -17.07 18.16
N THR A 35 14.94 -17.24 17.95
CA THR A 35 15.96 -17.03 18.99
C THR A 35 16.04 -15.58 19.47
N LEU A 36 15.72 -14.63 18.61
CA LEU A 36 15.62 -13.21 18.99
C LEU A 36 14.39 -12.92 19.86
N ALA A 37 13.43 -13.86 19.93
CA ALA A 37 12.20 -13.78 20.71
C ALA A 37 11.47 -12.42 20.56
N PRO A 38 11.09 -12.02 19.34
CA PRO A 38 10.43 -10.73 19.13
C PRO A 38 9.04 -10.72 19.79
N ASP A 39 8.71 -9.64 20.50
CA ASP A 39 7.37 -9.47 21.09
C ASP A 39 6.31 -9.17 20.03
N ALA A 40 6.64 -8.31 19.06
CA ALA A 40 5.73 -7.87 18.01
C ALA A 40 6.50 -7.51 16.75
N GLY A 41 5.81 -7.46 15.61
CA GLY A 41 6.35 -7.03 14.33
C GLY A 41 5.68 -5.77 13.79
N LEU A 42 6.41 -5.01 12.98
CA LEU A 42 5.87 -3.89 12.23
C LEU A 42 6.21 -4.06 10.75
N SER A 43 5.18 -4.13 9.92
CA SER A 43 5.27 -4.18 8.46
C SER A 43 5.01 -2.78 7.89
N VAL A 44 5.94 -2.28 7.10
CA VAL A 44 5.82 -0.99 6.42
C VAL A 44 6.31 -1.14 4.99
N MET A 45 5.42 -0.96 4.01
CA MET A 45 5.75 -1.08 2.59
C MET A 45 6.45 -2.40 2.24
N PHE A 46 5.98 -3.48 2.85
CA PHE A 46 6.56 -4.81 2.71
C PHE A 46 5.78 -5.64 1.68
N ASP A 47 6.47 -6.09 0.65
CA ASP A 47 5.86 -6.67 -0.56
C ASP A 47 5.66 -8.20 -0.52
N TYR A 48 5.95 -8.85 0.61
CA TYR A 48 5.84 -10.30 0.74
C TYR A 48 4.66 -10.67 1.63
N ILE A 49 3.96 -11.73 1.25
CA ILE A 49 2.92 -12.33 2.10
C ILE A 49 3.61 -13.14 3.20
N LEU A 50 3.28 -12.82 4.43
CA LEU A 50 3.76 -13.54 5.62
C LEU A 50 2.81 -14.71 5.88
N ASP A 51 3.37 -15.90 5.92
CA ASP A 51 2.59 -17.11 6.24
C ASP A 51 2.42 -17.31 7.76
N LYS A 52 1.53 -18.22 8.12
CA LYS A 52 1.23 -18.51 9.52
C LYS A 52 2.47 -18.88 10.34
N THR A 53 3.40 -19.64 9.77
CA THR A 53 4.64 -20.03 10.45
C THR A 53 5.47 -18.81 10.87
N PHE A 54 5.52 -17.80 10.02
CA PHE A 54 6.19 -16.54 10.33
C PHE A 54 5.40 -15.71 11.34
N LEU A 55 4.08 -15.60 11.18
CA LEU A 55 3.21 -14.82 12.07
C LEU A 55 3.26 -15.34 13.51
N ASP A 56 3.31 -16.65 13.69
CA ASP A 56 3.37 -17.31 15.00
C ASP A 56 4.67 -17.03 15.80
N LEU A 57 5.71 -16.47 15.16
CA LEU A 57 6.93 -16.03 15.84
C LEU A 57 6.73 -14.74 16.67
N PHE A 58 5.62 -14.03 16.47
CA PHE A 58 5.35 -12.74 17.08
C PHE A 58 4.11 -12.82 18.00
N PRO A 59 4.26 -13.17 19.28
CA PRO A 59 3.13 -13.37 20.18
C PRO A 59 2.27 -12.11 20.40
N GLY A 60 2.84 -10.94 20.22
CA GLY A 60 2.12 -9.65 20.24
C GLY A 60 1.48 -9.26 18.92
N GLY A 61 1.61 -10.11 17.88
CA GLY A 61 1.11 -9.87 16.53
C GLY A 61 2.06 -9.03 15.64
N ILE A 62 1.74 -9.00 14.36
CA ILE A 62 2.42 -8.13 13.38
C ILE A 62 1.43 -7.07 12.93
N PHE A 63 1.85 -5.83 12.97
CA PHE A 63 1.06 -4.66 12.59
C PHE A 63 1.47 -4.15 11.22
N ASN A 64 0.52 -3.72 10.41
CA ASN A 64 0.79 -3.16 9.10
C ASN A 64 0.23 -1.74 8.96
N LEU A 65 1.04 -0.87 8.37
CA LEU A 65 0.62 0.46 7.95
C LEU A 65 0.29 0.40 6.45
N HIS A 66 -0.98 0.21 6.14
CA HIS A 66 -1.48 0.08 4.77
C HIS A 66 -1.91 1.43 4.19
N PRO A 67 -1.44 1.82 2.97
CA PRO A 67 -1.81 3.07 2.32
C PRO A 67 -3.18 2.98 1.61
N GLY A 68 -4.15 2.34 2.23
CA GLY A 68 -5.54 2.18 1.79
C GLY A 68 -6.52 2.40 2.95
N TYR A 69 -7.75 2.79 2.62
CA TYR A 69 -8.84 2.92 3.61
C TYR A 69 -9.63 1.61 3.66
N LEU A 70 -9.14 0.66 4.47
CA LEU A 70 -9.77 -0.67 4.59
C LEU A 70 -11.25 -0.57 5.02
N PRO A 71 -12.14 -1.42 4.50
CA PRO A 71 -11.85 -2.62 3.70
C PRO A 71 -11.66 -2.36 2.20
N TYR A 72 -11.67 -1.11 1.73
CA TYR A 72 -11.48 -0.78 0.32
C TYR A 72 -10.00 -0.79 -0.07
N ASN A 73 -9.73 -1.19 -1.32
CA ASN A 73 -8.39 -1.16 -1.93
C ASN A 73 -7.35 -1.98 -1.15
N LYS A 74 -7.73 -3.18 -0.70
CA LYS A 74 -6.78 -4.18 -0.18
C LYS A 74 -5.77 -4.56 -1.26
N GLY A 75 -4.57 -4.94 -0.86
CA GLY A 75 -3.53 -5.41 -1.75
C GLY A 75 -2.71 -4.29 -2.39
N ALA A 76 -2.50 -4.36 -3.71
CA ALA A 76 -1.55 -3.50 -4.39
C ALA A 76 -2.17 -2.22 -4.96
N PHE A 77 -1.38 -1.13 -4.99
CA PHE A 77 -1.72 0.12 -5.68
C PHE A 77 -3.02 0.79 -5.18
N ALA A 78 -3.26 0.80 -3.87
CA ALA A 78 -4.46 1.38 -3.26
C ALA A 78 -4.72 2.84 -3.70
N ASN A 79 -3.66 3.63 -3.96
CA ASN A 79 -3.76 4.98 -4.51
C ASN A 79 -4.35 5.01 -5.93
N VAL A 80 -4.00 4.05 -6.77
CA VAL A 80 -4.51 3.93 -8.15
C VAL A 80 -5.99 3.57 -8.11
N TRP A 81 -6.31 2.50 -7.39
CA TRP A 81 -7.67 1.96 -7.35
C TRP A 81 -8.65 2.89 -6.64
N ALA A 82 -8.21 3.64 -5.64
CA ALA A 82 -9.05 4.67 -5.02
C ALA A 82 -9.52 5.73 -6.03
N ILE A 83 -8.70 6.07 -7.03
CA ILE A 83 -9.06 7.00 -8.09
C ILE A 83 -9.91 6.32 -9.17
N VAL A 84 -9.49 5.14 -9.64
CA VAL A 84 -10.16 4.41 -10.73
C VAL A 84 -11.56 3.98 -10.31
N ASP A 85 -11.68 3.33 -9.17
CA ASP A 85 -12.94 2.79 -8.65
C ASP A 85 -13.77 3.84 -7.91
N GLN A 86 -13.25 5.08 -7.77
CA GLN A 86 -13.89 6.18 -7.05
C GLN A 86 -14.24 5.79 -5.60
N MET A 87 -13.37 5.00 -4.96
CA MET A 87 -13.52 4.52 -3.60
C MET A 87 -12.82 5.44 -2.59
N PRO A 88 -13.16 5.34 -1.30
CA PRO A 88 -12.48 6.11 -0.27
C PRO A 88 -10.97 5.86 -0.25
N ALA A 89 -10.18 6.93 -0.17
CA ALA A 89 -8.75 6.86 0.09
C ALA A 89 -8.44 7.15 1.55
N GLY A 90 -7.36 6.60 2.04
CA GLY A 90 -6.89 6.80 3.40
C GLY A 90 -5.73 5.89 3.74
N VAL A 91 -5.43 5.87 5.01
CA VAL A 91 -4.40 5.00 5.59
C VAL A 91 -5.00 4.22 6.74
N THR A 92 -4.58 2.97 6.88
CA THR A 92 -5.07 2.06 7.91
C THR A 92 -3.90 1.44 8.66
N PHE A 93 -3.98 1.45 9.98
CA PHE A 93 -3.10 0.67 10.84
C PHE A 93 -3.90 -0.52 11.36
N HIS A 94 -3.47 -1.73 11.02
CA HIS A 94 -4.19 -2.97 11.30
C HIS A 94 -3.23 -4.10 11.67
N VAL A 95 -3.75 -5.16 12.25
CA VAL A 95 -3.01 -6.42 12.51
C VAL A 95 -2.94 -7.22 11.21
N ILE A 96 -1.82 -7.88 10.96
CA ILE A 96 -1.69 -8.85 9.86
C ILE A 96 -2.29 -10.17 10.29
N ASP A 97 -3.10 -10.76 9.41
CA ASP A 97 -3.56 -12.15 9.45
C ASP A 97 -3.09 -12.90 8.20
N GLU A 98 -3.61 -14.10 7.97
CA GLU A 98 -3.24 -14.93 6.82
C GLU A 98 -3.78 -14.40 5.48
N GLY A 99 -4.70 -13.44 5.51
CA GLY A 99 -5.26 -12.80 4.31
C GLY A 99 -4.49 -11.57 3.86
N VAL A 100 -4.86 -11.05 2.69
CA VAL A 100 -4.29 -9.80 2.19
C VAL A 100 -5.07 -8.62 2.74
N ASP A 101 -4.48 -7.90 3.69
CA ASP A 101 -5.05 -6.72 4.35
C ASP A 101 -6.44 -6.97 4.97
N THR A 102 -6.68 -8.19 5.47
CA THR A 102 -7.98 -8.63 6.06
C THR A 102 -8.03 -8.52 7.57
N GLY A 103 -6.90 -8.37 8.23
CA GLY A 103 -6.78 -8.34 9.68
C GLY A 103 -7.53 -7.17 10.34
N ALA A 104 -7.76 -7.31 11.63
CA ALA A 104 -8.55 -6.34 12.40
C ALA A 104 -7.88 -4.95 12.44
N ILE A 105 -8.69 -3.92 12.25
CA ILE A 105 -8.27 -2.53 12.19
C ILE A 105 -8.07 -1.99 13.61
N ILE A 106 -6.96 -1.29 13.82
CA ILE A 106 -6.69 -0.53 15.05
C ILE A 106 -7.20 0.90 14.89
N THR A 107 -6.78 1.56 13.82
CA THR A 107 -7.20 2.93 13.52
C THR A 107 -7.03 3.25 12.04
N GLN A 108 -7.76 4.27 11.57
CA GLN A 108 -7.75 4.70 10.17
C GLN A 108 -7.83 6.21 10.06
N LYS A 109 -7.33 6.75 8.96
CA LYS A 109 -7.46 8.18 8.62
C LYS A 109 -7.83 8.34 7.16
N LYS A 110 -8.96 8.99 6.87
CA LYS A 110 -9.35 9.33 5.50
C LYS A 110 -8.43 10.38 4.92
N VAL A 111 -8.16 10.27 3.62
CA VAL A 111 -7.43 11.24 2.81
C VAL A 111 -8.33 11.68 1.66
N LYS A 112 -8.55 12.98 1.53
CA LYS A 112 -9.38 13.51 0.45
C LYS A 112 -8.65 13.39 -0.89
N ILE A 113 -9.34 12.84 -1.89
CA ILE A 113 -8.90 12.84 -3.28
C ILE A 113 -9.41 14.14 -3.91
N GLU A 114 -8.50 14.99 -4.34
CA GLU A 114 -8.86 16.21 -5.08
C GLU A 114 -9.01 15.89 -6.58
N PRO A 115 -9.80 16.67 -7.32
CA PRO A 115 -9.98 16.45 -8.76
C PRO A 115 -8.69 16.44 -9.57
N ILE A 116 -7.69 17.19 -9.11
CA ILE A 116 -6.37 17.31 -9.76
C ILE A 116 -5.36 16.27 -9.27
N ASP A 117 -5.72 15.43 -8.30
CA ASP A 117 -4.78 14.39 -7.81
C ASP A 117 -4.49 13.36 -8.89
N THR A 118 -3.21 13.07 -9.05
CA THR A 118 -2.68 11.94 -9.81
C THR A 118 -2.36 10.78 -8.88
N GLY A 119 -1.99 9.63 -9.44
CA GLY A 119 -1.51 8.50 -8.66
C GLY A 119 -0.33 8.88 -7.76
N GLU A 120 0.59 9.71 -8.26
CA GLU A 120 1.72 10.19 -7.46
C GLU A 120 1.27 11.13 -6.33
N THR A 121 0.52 12.17 -6.64
CA THR A 121 0.16 13.17 -5.61
C THR A 121 -0.69 12.57 -4.50
N LEU A 122 -1.62 11.67 -4.85
CA LEU A 122 -2.38 10.92 -3.85
C LEU A 122 -1.46 10.02 -3.03
N TYR A 123 -0.54 9.28 -3.67
CA TYR A 123 0.42 8.45 -2.95
C TYR A 123 1.24 9.25 -1.92
N ARG A 124 1.73 10.45 -2.29
CA ARG A 124 2.45 11.34 -1.36
C ARG A 124 1.58 11.80 -0.18
N LYS A 125 0.28 12.08 -0.43
CA LYS A 125 -0.67 12.39 0.65
C LYS A 125 -0.87 11.21 1.60
N LEU A 126 -0.98 10.00 1.06
CA LEU A 126 -1.11 8.77 1.85
C LEU A 126 0.15 8.50 2.68
N GLU A 127 1.35 8.62 2.11
CA GLU A 127 2.61 8.49 2.85
C GLU A 127 2.65 9.46 4.04
N LYS A 128 2.39 10.75 3.80
CA LYS A 128 2.38 11.77 4.86
C LYS A 128 1.34 11.46 5.94
N SER A 129 0.14 11.06 5.53
CA SER A 129 -0.93 10.69 6.45
C SER A 129 -0.61 9.44 7.25
N GLY A 130 0.05 8.45 6.60
CA GLY A 130 0.49 7.21 7.25
C GLY A 130 1.52 7.46 8.36
N ILE A 131 2.50 8.31 8.09
CA ILE A 131 3.50 8.68 9.09
C ILE A 131 2.82 9.36 10.29
N ALA A 132 1.86 10.26 10.04
CA ALA A 132 1.13 10.92 11.12
C ALA A 132 0.29 9.91 11.93
N LEU A 133 -0.47 9.05 11.23
CA LEU A 133 -1.28 8.01 11.87
C LEU A 133 -0.43 7.05 12.72
N PHE A 134 0.72 6.63 12.21
CA PHE A 134 1.65 5.78 12.95
C PHE A 134 2.11 6.45 14.25
N LYS A 135 2.55 7.71 14.19
CA LYS A 135 2.98 8.46 15.39
C LYS A 135 1.87 8.62 16.41
N GLU A 136 0.62 8.80 15.97
CA GLU A 136 -0.55 8.93 16.84
C GLU A 136 -0.92 7.57 17.49
N ALA A 137 -0.81 6.47 16.73
CA ALA A 137 -1.29 5.15 17.16
C ALA A 137 -0.24 4.33 17.92
N TRP A 138 1.05 4.47 17.59
CA TRP A 138 2.11 3.62 18.12
C TRP A 138 2.18 3.55 19.65
N PRO A 139 2.06 4.64 20.41
CA PRO A 139 2.11 4.58 21.87
C PRO A 139 1.03 3.68 22.48
N SER A 140 -0.16 3.60 21.85
CA SER A 140 -1.22 2.70 22.31
C SER A 140 -0.92 1.23 21.97
N VAL A 141 -0.29 0.97 20.82
CA VAL A 141 0.13 -0.37 20.42
C VAL A 141 1.27 -0.87 21.29
N GLU A 142 2.29 -0.04 21.51
CA GLU A 142 3.43 -0.35 22.37
C GLU A 142 2.99 -0.66 23.81
N SER A 143 2.06 0.12 24.36
CA SER A 143 1.47 -0.11 25.68
C SER A 143 0.37 -1.20 25.71
N ARG A 144 0.05 -1.82 24.58
CA ARG A 144 -1.04 -2.80 24.38
C ARG A 144 -2.42 -2.29 24.83
N LYS A 145 -2.66 -0.95 24.70
CA LYS A 145 -3.91 -0.29 25.03
C LYS A 145 -4.62 0.19 23.76
N PHE A 146 -5.03 -0.73 22.92
CA PHE A 146 -5.76 -0.47 21.68
C PHE A 146 -6.95 -1.41 21.53
N SER A 147 -7.92 -1.00 20.73
CA SER A 147 -9.07 -1.82 20.36
C SER A 147 -8.88 -2.38 18.96
N LEU A 148 -9.43 -3.57 18.72
CA LEU A 148 -9.44 -4.23 17.42
C LEU A 148 -10.85 -4.18 16.84
N HIS A 149 -10.97 -3.71 15.60
CA HIS A 149 -12.21 -3.64 14.86
C HIS A 149 -12.17 -4.62 13.69
N PRO A 150 -12.85 -5.79 13.78
CA PRO A 150 -12.88 -6.77 12.71
C PRO A 150 -13.42 -6.16 11.42
N GLN A 151 -12.83 -6.52 10.29
CA GLN A 151 -13.37 -6.16 8.98
C GLN A 151 -14.52 -7.09 8.60
N ASN A 152 -15.53 -6.55 7.90
CA ASN A 152 -16.56 -7.40 7.30
C ASN A 152 -15.95 -8.12 6.08
N PRO A 153 -15.88 -9.47 6.05
CA PRO A 153 -15.26 -10.21 4.96
C PRO A 153 -15.96 -10.03 3.61
N ASN A 154 -17.24 -9.67 3.64
CA ASN A 154 -18.07 -9.46 2.45
C ASN A 154 -18.03 -8.01 1.93
N SER A 155 -17.16 -7.15 2.48
CA SER A 155 -17.08 -5.74 2.08
C SER A 155 -15.70 -5.37 1.55
N GLY A 156 -15.68 -4.31 0.73
CA GLY A 156 -14.46 -3.74 0.18
C GLY A 156 -14.03 -4.36 -1.14
N THR A 157 -12.83 -3.97 -1.56
CA THR A 157 -12.21 -4.40 -2.82
C THR A 157 -10.81 -4.93 -2.56
N ILE A 158 -10.31 -5.79 -3.45
CA ILE A 158 -8.96 -6.33 -3.41
C ILE A 158 -8.35 -6.29 -4.81
N HIS A 159 -7.10 -5.89 -4.91
CA HIS A 159 -6.39 -5.77 -6.18
C HIS A 159 -5.00 -6.39 -6.10
N LYS A 160 -4.64 -7.15 -7.14
CA LYS A 160 -3.32 -7.74 -7.31
C LYS A 160 -2.40 -6.77 -8.07
N LYS A 161 -1.09 -7.00 -7.99
CA LYS A 161 -0.11 -6.21 -8.77
C LYS A 161 -0.34 -6.30 -10.28
N SER A 162 -0.80 -7.44 -10.78
CA SER A 162 -1.11 -7.66 -12.21
C SER A 162 -2.33 -6.90 -12.72
N ASP A 163 -3.23 -6.49 -11.84
CA ASP A 163 -4.51 -5.90 -12.26
C ASP A 163 -4.33 -4.54 -12.94
N VAL A 164 -3.28 -3.77 -12.54
CA VAL A 164 -2.97 -2.50 -13.20
C VAL A 164 -2.53 -2.67 -14.65
N GLU A 165 -1.92 -3.80 -15.01
CA GLU A 165 -1.51 -4.09 -16.38
C GLU A 165 -2.73 -4.22 -17.31
N GLN A 166 -3.86 -4.67 -16.77
CA GLN A 166 -5.11 -4.83 -17.51
C GLN A 166 -5.77 -3.49 -17.86
N ILE A 167 -5.53 -2.44 -17.06
CA ILE A 167 -6.09 -1.12 -17.29
C ILE A 167 -5.12 -0.16 -17.97
N ASP A 168 -3.85 -0.52 -18.11
CA ASP A 168 -2.82 0.35 -18.68
C ASP A 168 -2.95 0.51 -20.20
N CYS A 169 -3.45 -0.50 -20.91
CA CYS A 169 -3.63 -0.43 -22.37
C CYS A 169 -4.96 0.23 -22.71
N ILE A 170 -4.88 1.45 -23.28
CA ILE A 170 -6.03 2.18 -23.80
C ILE A 170 -6.23 1.79 -25.26
N ASP A 171 -7.44 1.38 -25.61
CA ASP A 171 -7.85 1.14 -26.99
C ASP A 171 -8.35 2.45 -27.61
N PRO A 172 -7.63 3.07 -28.55
CA PRO A 172 -8.02 4.37 -29.14
C PRO A 172 -9.37 4.36 -29.87
N ASP A 173 -9.79 3.19 -30.35
CA ASP A 173 -11.01 3.02 -31.13
C ASP A 173 -12.23 2.70 -30.24
N LYS A 174 -12.01 2.50 -28.95
CA LYS A 174 -13.08 2.24 -27.97
C LYS A 174 -13.68 3.51 -27.43
N THR A 175 -15.00 3.50 -27.21
CA THR A 175 -15.70 4.58 -26.51
C THR A 175 -15.54 4.45 -25.00
N TYR A 176 -15.12 5.54 -24.35
CA TYR A 176 -15.01 5.65 -22.89
C TYR A 176 -15.91 6.76 -22.37
N LYS A 177 -16.42 6.60 -21.15
CA LYS A 177 -16.92 7.75 -20.41
C LYS A 177 -15.73 8.66 -20.08
N ALA A 178 -15.82 9.94 -20.41
CA ALA A 178 -14.73 10.88 -20.21
C ALA A 178 -14.16 10.86 -18.77
N ARG A 179 -15.05 10.78 -17.76
CA ARG A 179 -14.63 10.72 -16.36
C ARG A 179 -13.80 9.48 -16.06
N ASP A 180 -14.19 8.31 -16.58
CA ASP A 180 -13.49 7.05 -16.31
C ASP A 180 -12.11 7.06 -16.98
N LEU A 181 -12.01 7.57 -18.21
CA LEU A 181 -10.73 7.72 -18.89
C LEU A 181 -9.82 8.73 -18.18
N ILE A 182 -10.34 9.89 -17.76
CA ILE A 182 -9.59 10.88 -16.98
C ILE A 182 -9.10 10.26 -15.67
N ASN A 183 -9.95 9.52 -14.95
CA ASN A 183 -9.57 8.86 -13.71
C ASN A 183 -8.49 7.81 -13.94
N LEU A 184 -8.60 7.00 -14.98
CA LEU A 184 -7.59 6.01 -15.34
C LEU A 184 -6.25 6.70 -15.64
N LEU A 185 -6.23 7.68 -16.53
CA LEU A 185 -5.02 8.40 -16.93
C LEU A 185 -4.34 9.08 -15.72
N ARG A 186 -5.11 9.84 -14.91
CA ARG A 186 -4.55 10.51 -13.74
C ARG A 186 -4.08 9.54 -12.66
N ALA A 187 -4.79 8.41 -12.45
CA ALA A 187 -4.39 7.39 -11.49
C ALA A 187 -3.08 6.70 -11.89
N ARG A 188 -2.86 6.54 -13.20
CA ARG A 188 -1.64 5.95 -13.75
C ARG A 188 -0.54 6.96 -14.05
N THR A 189 -0.79 8.25 -13.82
CA THR A 189 0.25 9.29 -13.88
C THR A 189 1.08 9.27 -12.59
N PHE A 190 2.27 8.70 -12.71
CA PHE A 190 3.29 8.65 -11.67
C PHE A 190 4.67 8.73 -12.34
N PRO A 191 5.27 9.92 -12.47
CA PRO A 191 6.59 10.10 -13.10
C PRO A 191 7.61 9.12 -12.54
N SER A 192 8.45 8.59 -13.40
CA SER A 192 9.42 7.50 -13.15
C SER A 192 8.85 6.08 -13.21
N TYR A 193 7.55 5.90 -13.33
CA TYR A 193 6.92 4.61 -13.61
C TYR A 193 6.19 4.66 -14.96
N LYS A 194 6.22 3.54 -15.68
CA LYS A 194 5.38 3.36 -16.85
C LYS A 194 3.93 3.26 -16.40
N GLY A 195 3.05 4.06 -17.04
CA GLY A 195 1.62 4.11 -16.73
C GLY A 195 0.77 3.69 -17.92
N ALA A 196 -0.39 4.32 -18.06
CA ALA A 196 -1.29 4.07 -19.19
C ALA A 196 -0.63 4.35 -20.54
N TYR A 197 -0.95 3.53 -21.53
CA TYR A 197 -0.42 3.64 -22.89
C TYR A 197 -1.46 3.20 -23.93
N PHE A 198 -1.27 3.59 -25.16
CA PHE A 198 -1.90 2.95 -26.31
C PHE A 198 -0.83 2.45 -27.28
N GLU A 199 -1.22 1.59 -28.20
CA GLU A 199 -0.31 1.06 -29.20
C GLU A 199 -0.64 1.62 -30.58
N GLU A 200 0.38 2.11 -31.29
CA GLU A 200 0.27 2.54 -32.66
C GLU A 200 1.50 2.11 -33.46
N ASN A 201 1.29 1.50 -34.63
CA ASN A 201 2.34 0.97 -35.48
C ASN A 201 3.34 0.06 -34.72
N GLY A 202 2.85 -0.79 -33.81
CA GLY A 202 3.65 -1.71 -32.99
C GLY A 202 4.49 -1.04 -31.90
N LYS A 203 4.21 0.22 -31.58
CA LYS A 203 4.91 0.98 -30.53
C LYS A 203 3.95 1.40 -29.42
N LYS A 204 4.40 1.26 -28.16
CA LYS A 204 3.69 1.77 -26.98
C LYS A 204 3.95 3.27 -26.84
N ILE A 205 2.88 4.04 -26.78
CA ILE A 205 2.90 5.48 -26.53
C ILE A 205 2.30 5.69 -25.14
N TYR A 206 3.14 6.10 -24.19
CA TYR A 206 2.73 6.30 -22.80
C TYR A 206 2.10 7.67 -22.59
N LEU A 207 1.09 7.72 -21.74
CA LEU A 207 0.29 8.90 -21.45
C LEU A 207 0.54 9.36 -20.00
N GLU A 208 0.75 10.66 -19.87
CA GLU A 208 0.77 11.35 -18.55
C GLU A 208 -0.23 12.48 -18.58
N LEU A 209 -1.08 12.58 -17.56
CA LEU A 209 -2.09 13.62 -17.47
C LEU A 209 -1.68 14.69 -16.48
N LYS A 210 -1.56 15.93 -16.94
CA LYS A 210 -1.34 17.11 -16.11
C LYS A 210 -2.66 17.81 -15.85
N LEU A 211 -3.02 17.96 -14.58
CA LEU A 211 -4.24 18.62 -14.11
C LEU A 211 -3.89 19.83 -13.26
N TYR A 212 -4.64 20.92 -13.42
CA TYR A 212 -4.51 22.13 -12.63
C TYR A 212 -5.87 22.84 -12.56
N TYR A 213 -6.07 23.61 -11.49
CA TYR A 213 -7.23 24.49 -11.44
C TYR A 213 -7.01 25.68 -12.39
N GLY A 214 -8.06 26.08 -13.09
CA GLY A 214 -8.08 27.38 -13.77
C GLY A 214 -8.11 28.51 -12.75
N ASP A 215 -7.73 29.71 -13.18
CA ASP A 215 -7.88 30.89 -12.34
C ASP A 215 -9.37 31.09 -12.03
N ALA A 216 -9.64 31.47 -10.77
CA ALA A 216 -10.99 31.84 -10.39
C ALA A 216 -11.35 33.13 -11.15
N SER A 217 -12.33 33.01 -12.04
CA SER A 217 -12.91 34.18 -12.76
C SER A 217 -13.74 35.05 -11.82
#